data_5ba85118551f010208c4e83ec31c3eb8
#
_entry.id   5ba85118551f010208c4e83ec31c3eb8
#
_cell.length_a   1.000
_cell.length_b   1.000
_cell.length_c   1.000
_cell.angle_alpha   90.00
_cell.angle_beta   90.00
_cell.angle_gamma   90.00
#
_symmetry.space_group_name_H-M   'P 1'
#
loop_
_entity.id
_entity.type
_entity.pdbx_description
1 polymer ?
#
loop_
_entity_poly.entity_id
_entity_poly.type
_entity_poly.pdbx_seq_one_letter_code
_entity_poly.pdbx_strand_id
1 'polypeptide(L)'
;MLFSNEEQHKLKDLMRSNDDFAYFMTKSLDGCKNLSSQICHELRNPLTLIKSTSQLIESSNPEVHNIKYWEQLKEDIHELELLLEEFSTYNHSESVNRQSQNILLLLKSILEGFQPAASQKDVDLSLIIDDKDIPCYTLYSFDRIKIKQVVTNILKNALEATDKGDHIQIVCSTEDSSNLLITIKNDGSPIPGDILPTIFTPFVTYKANGSGLGLAISSNIIMAHGGTLSATSTEEETSFYIRLPL
;
A
#
# COMPACT_ATOMS: atom_id res chain seq x y z
N MET A 1 -7.37 -8.70 11.21
CA MET A 1 -6.80 -8.25 12.51
C MET A 1 -6.88 -9.37 13.50
N LEU A 2 -5.83 -9.62 14.32
CA LEU A 2 -5.86 -10.60 15.42
C LEU A 2 -6.78 -10.18 16.57
N PHE A 3 -7.15 -8.88 16.63
CA PHE A 3 -7.93 -8.29 17.72
C PHE A 3 -9.04 -7.40 17.15
N SER A 4 -10.23 -7.44 17.76
CA SER A 4 -11.32 -6.51 17.50
C SER A 4 -10.95 -5.07 17.93
N ASN A 5 -11.69 -4.08 17.49
CA ASN A 5 -11.45 -2.68 17.90
C ASN A 5 -11.48 -2.48 19.42
N GLU A 6 -12.38 -3.20 20.11
CA GLU A 6 -12.49 -3.15 21.57
C GLU A 6 -11.27 -3.79 22.27
N GLU A 7 -10.78 -4.92 21.75
CA GLU A 7 -9.59 -5.60 22.25
C GLU A 7 -8.32 -4.77 22.00
N GLN A 8 -8.23 -4.07 20.87
CA GLN A 8 -7.12 -3.15 20.59
C GLN A 8 -7.11 -1.96 21.56
N HIS A 9 -8.29 -1.42 21.91
CA HIS A 9 -8.39 -0.35 22.90
C HIS A 9 -7.93 -0.84 24.30
N LYS A 10 -8.44 -1.99 24.73
CA LYS A 10 -8.02 -2.64 25.98
C LYS A 10 -6.52 -2.94 26.00
N LEU A 11 -5.96 -3.41 24.88
CA LEU A 11 -4.52 -3.68 24.77
C LEU A 11 -3.70 -2.40 24.91
N LYS A 12 -4.10 -1.31 24.22
CA LYS A 12 -3.44 -0.01 24.35
C LYS A 12 -3.49 0.55 25.76
N ASP A 13 -4.63 0.41 26.45
CA ASP A 13 -4.78 0.89 27.82
C ASP A 13 -3.92 0.06 28.80
N LEU A 14 -3.85 -1.26 28.61
CA LEU A 14 -2.96 -2.13 29.39
C LEU A 14 -1.48 -1.79 29.16
N MET A 15 -1.07 -1.54 27.92
CA MET A 15 0.30 -1.13 27.61
C MET A 15 0.65 0.24 28.19
N ARG A 16 -0.31 1.16 28.33
CA ARG A 16 -0.11 2.47 28.97
C ARG A 16 -0.03 2.41 30.49
N SER A 17 -0.72 1.45 31.09
CA SER A 17 -0.84 1.32 32.54
C SER A 17 0.19 0.38 33.16
N ASN A 18 0.93 -0.41 32.37
CA ASN A 18 1.86 -1.42 32.86
C ASN A 18 3.09 -1.53 31.94
N ASP A 19 4.20 -0.97 32.38
CA ASP A 19 5.46 -0.92 31.63
C ASP A 19 6.05 -2.31 31.35
N ASP A 20 5.94 -3.26 32.27
CA ASP A 20 6.40 -4.63 32.07
C ASP A 20 5.58 -5.33 30.99
N PHE A 21 4.26 -5.16 31.03
CA PHE A 21 3.38 -5.69 30.00
C PHE A 21 3.67 -5.07 28.63
N ALA A 22 3.85 -3.75 28.56
CA ALA A 22 4.23 -3.06 27.34
C ALA A 22 5.56 -3.58 26.77
N TYR A 23 6.56 -3.78 27.64
CA TYR A 23 7.87 -4.33 27.26
C TYR A 23 7.75 -5.75 26.66
N PHE A 24 7.06 -6.65 27.37
CA PHE A 24 6.92 -8.03 26.90
C PHE A 24 6.09 -8.13 25.62
N MET A 25 5.03 -7.35 25.50
CA MET A 25 4.21 -7.30 24.27
C MET A 25 5.03 -6.78 23.08
N THR A 26 5.76 -5.67 23.25
CA THR A 26 6.62 -5.13 22.19
C THR A 26 7.67 -6.14 21.77
N LYS A 27 8.36 -6.76 22.74
CA LYS A 27 9.38 -7.78 22.46
C LYS A 27 8.81 -9.02 21.76
N SER A 28 7.59 -9.43 22.11
CA SER A 28 6.91 -10.55 21.45
C SER A 28 6.55 -10.20 19.99
N LEU A 29 6.02 -8.99 19.75
CA LEU A 29 5.70 -8.51 18.41
C LEU A 29 6.95 -8.38 17.54
N ASP A 30 8.05 -7.85 18.08
CA ASP A 30 9.34 -7.77 17.39
C ASP A 30 9.89 -9.16 17.07
N GLY A 31 9.74 -10.12 17.99
CA GLY A 31 10.09 -11.51 17.78
C GLY A 31 9.31 -12.14 16.61
N CYS A 32 8.00 -11.92 16.57
CA CYS A 32 7.16 -12.39 15.45
C CYS A 32 7.56 -11.74 14.11
N LYS A 33 7.86 -10.42 14.08
CA LYS A 33 8.31 -9.72 12.89
C LYS A 33 9.66 -10.26 12.40
N ASN A 34 10.61 -10.48 13.31
CA ASN A 34 11.91 -11.04 12.98
C ASN A 34 11.80 -12.45 12.41
N LEU A 35 10.98 -13.31 13.02
CA LEU A 35 10.70 -14.65 12.52
C LEU A 35 10.07 -14.60 11.12
N SER A 36 9.07 -13.76 10.92
CA SER A 36 8.44 -13.56 9.61
C SER A 36 9.45 -13.09 8.55
N SER A 37 10.36 -12.18 8.92
CA SER A 37 11.42 -11.71 8.01
C SER A 37 12.41 -12.82 7.66
N GLN A 38 12.80 -13.65 8.63
CA GLN A 38 13.64 -14.82 8.38
C GLN A 38 12.97 -15.82 7.43
N ILE A 39 11.69 -16.13 7.65
CA ILE A 39 10.92 -17.01 6.77
C ILE A 39 10.91 -16.47 5.33
N CYS A 40 10.69 -15.16 5.14
CA CYS A 40 10.75 -14.53 3.82
C CYS A 40 12.11 -14.75 3.15
N HIS A 41 13.20 -14.56 3.89
CA HIS A 41 14.55 -14.77 3.34
C HIS A 41 14.80 -16.22 2.99
N GLU A 42 14.38 -17.14 3.84
CA GLU A 42 14.55 -18.58 3.60
C GLU A 42 13.68 -19.11 2.45
N LEU A 43 12.50 -18.54 2.22
CA LEU A 43 11.64 -18.86 1.08
C LEU A 43 12.14 -18.24 -0.23
N ARG A 44 12.76 -17.05 -0.18
CA ARG A 44 13.31 -16.40 -1.38
C ARG A 44 14.45 -17.21 -1.99
N ASN A 45 15.26 -17.86 -1.17
CA ASN A 45 16.39 -18.65 -1.66
C ASN A 45 15.97 -19.81 -2.59
N PRO A 46 15.10 -20.76 -2.17
CA PRO A 46 14.65 -21.83 -3.07
C PRO A 46 13.88 -21.29 -4.27
N LEU A 47 13.09 -20.22 -4.12
CA LEU A 47 12.37 -19.62 -5.24
C LEU A 47 13.33 -19.05 -6.29
N THR A 48 14.41 -18.39 -5.86
CA THR A 48 15.46 -17.91 -6.76
C THR A 48 16.14 -19.06 -7.52
N LEU A 49 16.37 -20.20 -6.84
CA LEU A 49 16.92 -21.40 -7.49
C LEU A 49 15.94 -21.99 -8.52
N ILE A 50 14.65 -22.09 -8.21
CA ILE A 50 13.62 -22.55 -9.14
C ILE A 50 13.59 -21.66 -10.38
N LYS A 51 13.56 -20.33 -10.19
CA LYS A 51 13.61 -19.36 -11.29
C LYS A 51 14.85 -19.50 -12.15
N SER A 52 16.03 -19.57 -11.51
CA SER A 52 17.29 -19.72 -12.24
C SER A 52 17.34 -21.04 -13.01
N THR A 53 16.82 -22.13 -12.44
CA THR A 53 16.72 -23.44 -13.10
C THR A 53 15.77 -23.37 -14.30
N SER A 54 14.62 -22.71 -14.19
CA SER A 54 13.70 -22.52 -15.31
C SER A 54 14.34 -21.75 -16.46
N GLN A 55 15.10 -20.68 -16.16
CA GLN A 55 15.84 -19.89 -17.15
C GLN A 55 16.96 -20.71 -17.83
N LEU A 56 17.64 -21.58 -17.08
CA LEU A 56 18.66 -22.50 -17.65
C LEU A 56 18.01 -23.52 -18.59
N ILE A 57 16.85 -24.05 -18.24
CA ILE A 57 16.09 -24.95 -19.10
C ILE A 57 15.71 -24.24 -20.42
N GLU A 58 15.19 -23.01 -20.33
CA GLU A 58 14.85 -22.22 -21.53
C GLU A 58 16.06 -21.95 -22.42
N SER A 59 17.18 -21.55 -21.82
CA SER A 59 18.39 -21.25 -22.58
C SER A 59 19.01 -22.49 -23.24
N SER A 60 18.83 -23.67 -22.63
CA SER A 60 19.36 -24.94 -23.14
C SER A 60 18.43 -25.65 -24.11
N ASN A 61 17.13 -25.42 -24.03
CA ASN A 61 16.10 -26.06 -24.82
C ASN A 61 15.03 -25.06 -25.28
N PRO A 62 15.24 -24.30 -26.37
CA PRO A 62 14.26 -23.30 -26.82
C PRO A 62 12.87 -23.87 -27.13
N GLU A 63 12.74 -25.15 -27.38
CA GLU A 63 11.46 -25.84 -27.61
C GLU A 63 10.61 -26.01 -26.34
N VAL A 64 11.16 -25.69 -25.16
CA VAL A 64 10.44 -25.80 -23.86
C VAL A 64 9.18 -24.93 -23.86
N HIS A 65 9.15 -23.83 -24.61
CA HIS A 65 7.98 -22.97 -24.77
C HIS A 65 6.77 -23.70 -25.38
N ASN A 66 6.99 -24.80 -26.09
CA ASN A 66 5.93 -25.65 -26.63
C ASN A 66 5.36 -26.64 -25.59
N ILE A 67 5.99 -26.75 -24.43
CA ILE A 67 5.51 -27.64 -23.36
C ILE A 67 4.28 -26.98 -22.71
N LYS A 68 3.17 -27.74 -22.71
CA LYS A 68 1.93 -27.28 -22.08
C LYS A 68 2.21 -26.91 -20.62
N TYR A 69 1.71 -25.73 -20.19
CA TYR A 69 1.89 -25.15 -18.86
C TYR A 69 3.29 -24.60 -18.53
N TRP A 70 4.22 -24.51 -19.47
CA TRP A 70 5.54 -23.91 -19.20
C TRP A 70 5.43 -22.41 -18.87
N GLU A 71 4.68 -21.66 -19.69
CA GLU A 71 4.47 -20.23 -19.45
C GLU A 71 3.69 -20.00 -18.12
N GLN A 72 2.69 -20.85 -17.83
CA GLN A 72 1.97 -20.79 -16.56
C GLN A 72 2.91 -20.98 -15.37
N LEU A 73 3.83 -21.95 -15.43
CA LEU A 73 4.83 -22.18 -14.37
C LEU A 73 5.68 -20.93 -14.12
N LYS A 74 6.08 -20.22 -15.17
CA LYS A 74 6.86 -18.96 -15.04
C LYS A 74 6.04 -17.84 -14.43
N GLU A 75 4.79 -17.71 -14.81
CA GLU A 75 3.85 -16.77 -14.22
C GLU A 75 3.66 -17.07 -12.73
N ASP A 76 3.44 -18.33 -12.36
CA ASP A 76 3.28 -18.75 -10.96
C ASP A 76 4.54 -18.46 -10.13
N ILE A 77 5.74 -18.69 -10.67
CA ILE A 77 7.01 -18.34 -10.01
C ILE A 77 7.11 -16.81 -9.81
N HIS A 78 6.75 -16.03 -10.80
CA HIS A 78 6.78 -14.57 -10.71
C HIS A 78 5.76 -14.05 -9.68
N GLU A 79 4.58 -14.62 -9.64
CA GLU A 79 3.54 -14.26 -8.66
C GLU A 79 4.00 -14.55 -7.22
N LEU A 80 4.66 -15.70 -6.99
CA LEU A 80 5.25 -16.03 -5.70
C LEU A 80 6.37 -15.04 -5.30
N GLU A 81 7.21 -14.60 -6.24
CA GLU A 81 8.21 -13.55 -5.97
C GLU A 81 7.56 -12.24 -5.50
N LEU A 82 6.51 -11.79 -6.20
CA LEU A 82 5.79 -10.58 -5.84
C LEU A 82 5.13 -10.69 -4.45
N LEU A 83 4.50 -11.82 -4.15
CA LEU A 83 3.90 -12.05 -2.83
C LEU A 83 4.93 -12.01 -1.70
N LEU A 84 6.11 -12.63 -1.90
CA LEU A 84 7.20 -12.59 -0.91
C LEU A 84 7.77 -11.19 -0.73
N GLU A 85 7.86 -10.39 -1.80
CA GLU A 85 8.31 -9.00 -1.74
C GLU A 85 7.31 -8.13 -0.98
N GLU A 86 6.02 -8.26 -1.27
CA GLU A 86 4.95 -7.56 -0.55
C GLU A 86 4.91 -7.93 0.93
N PHE A 87 5.02 -9.23 1.26
CA PHE A 87 5.05 -9.69 2.63
C PHE A 87 6.29 -9.17 3.39
N SER A 88 7.45 -9.18 2.76
CA SER A 88 8.67 -8.55 3.32
C SER A 88 8.46 -7.06 3.56
N THR A 89 7.83 -6.37 2.62
CA THR A 89 7.51 -4.94 2.72
C THR A 89 6.52 -4.66 3.85
N TYR A 90 5.51 -5.52 4.02
CA TYR A 90 4.57 -5.44 5.14
C TYR A 90 5.28 -5.50 6.49
N ASN A 91 6.21 -6.44 6.69
CA ASN A 91 6.97 -6.59 7.93
C ASN A 91 7.85 -5.39 8.26
N HIS A 92 8.30 -4.62 7.24
CA HIS A 92 9.17 -3.43 7.39
C HIS A 92 8.44 -2.11 7.15
N SER A 93 7.11 -2.13 7.04
CA SER A 93 6.32 -0.93 6.71
C SER A 93 6.34 0.14 7.80
N GLU A 94 6.58 -0.23 9.06
CA GLU A 94 6.60 0.68 10.22
C GLU A 94 7.94 1.44 10.37
N SER A 95 9.02 1.00 9.70
CA SER A 95 10.31 1.72 9.74
C SER A 95 10.30 2.86 8.74
N VAL A 96 10.43 4.10 9.19
CA VAL A 96 10.40 5.30 8.35
C VAL A 96 11.66 6.17 8.55
N ASN A 97 12.21 6.66 7.45
CA ASN A 97 13.31 7.63 7.43
C ASN A 97 12.78 8.98 6.93
N ARG A 98 12.34 9.83 7.86
CA ARG A 98 11.74 11.12 7.54
C ARG A 98 12.77 12.17 7.23
N GLN A 99 12.55 12.94 6.16
CA GLN A 99 13.37 14.08 5.75
C GLN A 99 12.42 15.22 5.31
N SER A 100 12.80 16.46 5.61
CA SER A 100 12.03 17.63 5.15
C SER A 100 12.16 17.79 3.65
N GLN A 101 11.07 17.62 2.93
CA GLN A 101 11.00 17.61 1.47
C GLN A 101 9.65 18.18 0.98
N ASN A 102 9.57 18.45 -0.31
CA ASN A 102 8.36 18.90 -0.96
C ASN A 102 7.47 17.71 -1.35
N ILE A 103 6.39 17.49 -0.57
CA ILE A 103 5.45 16.39 -0.82
C ILE A 103 4.57 16.68 -2.05
N LEU A 104 4.28 17.96 -2.36
CA LEU A 104 3.51 18.33 -3.56
C LEU A 104 4.26 17.96 -4.84
N LEU A 105 5.59 18.16 -4.88
CA LEU A 105 6.40 17.73 -6.03
C LEU A 105 6.40 16.19 -6.16
N LEU A 106 6.38 15.46 -5.05
CA LEU A 106 6.25 14.00 -5.10
C LEU A 106 4.92 13.60 -5.70
N LEU A 107 3.79 14.19 -5.24
CA LEU A 107 2.45 13.88 -5.75
C LEU A 107 2.33 14.17 -7.25
N LYS A 108 2.84 15.32 -7.71
CA LYS A 108 2.87 15.66 -9.14
C LYS A 108 3.68 14.65 -9.96
N SER A 109 4.86 14.24 -9.49
CA SER A 109 5.70 13.26 -10.16
C SER A 109 5.04 11.87 -10.25
N ILE A 110 4.28 11.47 -9.22
CA ILE A 110 3.52 10.21 -9.24
C ILE A 110 2.39 10.31 -10.26
N LEU A 111 1.64 11.41 -10.25
CA LEU A 111 0.54 11.65 -11.18
C LEU A 111 1.02 11.61 -12.64
N GLU A 112 2.14 12.28 -12.94
CA GLU A 112 2.76 12.26 -14.27
C GLU A 112 3.12 10.83 -14.70
N GLY A 113 3.57 9.99 -13.76
CA GLY A 113 3.87 8.57 -14.03
C GLY A 113 2.62 7.71 -14.32
N PHE A 114 1.46 8.09 -13.80
CA PHE A 114 0.19 7.39 -14.05
C PHE A 114 -0.55 7.90 -15.29
N GLN A 115 -0.22 9.09 -15.79
CA GLN A 115 -0.90 9.73 -16.92
C GLN A 115 -0.99 8.83 -18.18
N PRO A 116 0.07 8.08 -18.60
CA PRO A 116 -0.05 7.20 -19.76
C PRO A 116 -1.09 6.10 -19.56
N ALA A 117 -1.13 5.47 -18.39
CA ALA A 117 -2.08 4.40 -18.08
C ALA A 117 -3.53 4.92 -17.97
N ALA A 118 -3.72 6.09 -17.36
CA ALA A 118 -5.01 6.76 -17.30
C ALA A 118 -5.51 7.14 -18.71
N SER A 119 -4.63 7.74 -19.54
CA SER A 119 -4.96 8.10 -20.94
C SER A 119 -5.31 6.87 -21.78
N GLN A 120 -4.63 5.74 -21.58
CA GLN A 120 -4.95 4.48 -22.28
C GLN A 120 -6.35 3.97 -21.95
N LYS A 121 -6.81 4.19 -20.71
CA LYS A 121 -8.16 3.85 -20.24
C LYS A 121 -9.22 4.94 -20.56
N ASP A 122 -8.81 6.11 -21.06
CA ASP A 122 -9.67 7.29 -21.22
C ASP A 122 -10.25 7.78 -19.88
N VAL A 123 -9.40 7.79 -18.83
CA VAL A 123 -9.70 8.25 -17.46
C VAL A 123 -9.03 9.60 -17.26
N ASP A 124 -9.77 10.59 -16.72
CA ASP A 124 -9.20 11.89 -16.36
C ASP A 124 -8.50 11.83 -15.01
N LEU A 125 -7.24 12.27 -14.97
CA LEU A 125 -6.39 12.24 -13.78
C LEU A 125 -5.90 13.64 -13.43
N SER A 126 -6.29 14.15 -12.25
CA SER A 126 -6.00 15.53 -11.84
C SER A 126 -5.49 15.67 -10.41
N LEU A 127 -4.81 16.80 -10.13
CA LEU A 127 -4.39 17.19 -8.77
C LEU A 127 -4.86 18.60 -8.49
N ILE A 128 -5.55 18.77 -7.36
CA ILE A 128 -6.14 20.01 -6.89
C ILE A 128 -5.53 20.38 -5.55
N ILE A 129 -5.12 21.64 -5.41
CA ILE A 129 -4.67 22.24 -4.15
C ILE A 129 -4.99 23.73 -4.17
N ASP A 130 -5.51 24.25 -3.07
CA ASP A 130 -5.71 25.69 -2.90
C ASP A 130 -4.37 26.39 -2.61
N ASP A 131 -4.18 27.59 -3.13
CA ASP A 131 -2.95 28.38 -2.96
C ASP A 131 -2.58 28.57 -1.48
N LYS A 132 -3.56 28.72 -0.60
CA LYS A 132 -3.37 28.87 0.86
C LYS A 132 -2.71 27.65 1.52
N ASP A 133 -2.90 26.44 0.95
CA ASP A 133 -2.42 25.18 1.50
C ASP A 133 -1.03 24.81 0.96
N ILE A 134 -0.59 25.38 -0.17
CA ILE A 134 0.70 25.11 -0.82
C ILE A 134 1.89 25.18 0.15
N PRO A 135 2.01 26.20 1.04
CA PRO A 135 3.15 26.31 1.94
C PRO A 135 3.34 25.08 2.84
N CYS A 136 2.27 24.48 3.34
CA CYS A 136 2.31 23.29 4.20
C CYS A 136 2.81 22.05 3.46
N TYR A 137 2.63 21.98 2.14
CA TYR A 137 3.04 20.87 1.28
C TYR A 137 4.46 21.04 0.71
N THR A 138 5.05 22.23 0.77
CA THR A 138 6.38 22.48 0.18
C THR A 138 7.53 22.08 1.08
N LEU A 139 7.33 22.06 2.40
CA LEU A 139 8.35 21.66 3.36
C LEU A 139 7.72 20.83 4.47
N TYR A 140 7.63 19.52 4.24
CA TYR A 140 7.07 18.56 5.18
C TYR A 140 8.06 17.43 5.48
N SER A 141 8.09 16.93 6.72
CA SER A 141 9.01 15.86 7.14
C SER A 141 8.38 14.48 6.93
N PHE A 142 8.84 13.75 5.92
CA PHE A 142 8.30 12.42 5.58
C PHE A 142 9.34 11.51 4.93
N ASP A 143 9.05 10.21 4.88
CA ASP A 143 9.79 9.23 4.09
C ASP A 143 9.25 9.20 2.66
N ARG A 144 10.05 9.72 1.71
CA ARG A 144 9.67 9.86 0.31
C ARG A 144 9.31 8.52 -0.34
N ILE A 145 10.08 7.48 -0.04
CA ILE A 145 9.89 6.15 -0.66
C ILE A 145 8.58 5.54 -0.15
N LYS A 146 8.36 5.62 1.15
CA LYS A 146 7.16 5.08 1.81
C LYS A 146 5.89 5.83 1.40
N ILE A 147 5.90 7.16 1.38
CA ILE A 147 4.72 7.94 0.93
C ILE A 147 4.47 7.72 -0.57
N LYS A 148 5.53 7.63 -1.41
CA LYS A 148 5.35 7.24 -2.82
C LYS A 148 4.64 5.90 -2.93
N GLN A 149 5.02 4.90 -2.14
CA GLN A 149 4.41 3.57 -2.13
C GLN A 149 2.91 3.64 -1.78
N VAL A 150 2.53 4.40 -0.73
CA VAL A 150 1.12 4.61 -0.34
C VAL A 150 0.30 5.19 -1.47
N VAL A 151 0.75 6.33 -2.01
CA VAL A 151 0.01 7.05 -3.06
C VAL A 151 -0.10 6.21 -4.34
N THR A 152 0.99 5.53 -4.73
CA THR A 152 1.01 4.63 -5.90
C THR A 152 0.02 3.48 -5.74
N ASN A 153 -0.03 2.86 -4.54
CA ASN A 153 -0.94 1.75 -4.27
C ASN A 153 -2.41 2.20 -4.35
N ILE A 154 -2.75 3.36 -3.76
CA ILE A 154 -4.12 3.87 -3.79
C ILE A 154 -4.50 4.29 -5.23
N LEU A 155 -3.62 4.98 -5.97
CA LEU A 155 -3.86 5.34 -7.37
C LEU A 155 -4.02 4.11 -8.28
N LYS A 156 -3.22 3.04 -8.06
CA LYS A 156 -3.39 1.77 -8.77
C LYS A 156 -4.77 1.17 -8.51
N ASN A 157 -5.22 1.16 -7.25
CA ASN A 157 -6.54 0.67 -6.90
C ASN A 157 -7.66 1.51 -7.54
N ALA A 158 -7.52 2.85 -7.54
CA ALA A 158 -8.45 3.75 -8.20
C ALA A 158 -8.52 3.49 -9.72
N LEU A 159 -7.35 3.37 -10.38
CA LEU A 159 -7.29 3.11 -11.82
C LEU A 159 -7.85 1.73 -12.20
N GLU A 160 -7.70 0.72 -11.34
CA GLU A 160 -8.31 -0.60 -11.54
C GLU A 160 -9.84 -0.56 -11.42
N ALA A 161 -10.36 0.30 -10.53
CA ALA A 161 -11.81 0.46 -10.29
C ALA A 161 -12.52 1.36 -11.30
N THR A 162 -11.80 2.20 -12.06
CA THR A 162 -12.36 3.13 -13.04
C THR A 162 -12.52 2.49 -14.41
N ASP A 163 -13.50 2.98 -15.17
CA ASP A 163 -13.76 2.67 -16.57
C ASP A 163 -13.54 3.91 -17.45
N LYS A 164 -13.81 3.77 -18.74
CA LYS A 164 -13.70 4.85 -19.74
C LYS A 164 -14.65 6.01 -19.40
N GLY A 165 -14.10 7.21 -19.29
CA GLY A 165 -14.82 8.45 -18.99
C GLY A 165 -14.88 8.80 -17.51
N ASP A 166 -14.36 7.93 -16.65
CA ASP A 166 -14.28 8.19 -15.21
C ASP A 166 -13.14 9.15 -14.85
N HIS A 167 -13.14 9.61 -13.59
CA HIS A 167 -12.19 10.58 -13.08
C HIS A 167 -11.47 10.04 -11.85
N ILE A 168 -10.18 10.37 -11.73
CA ILE A 168 -9.39 10.18 -10.52
C ILE A 168 -8.81 11.52 -10.11
N GLN A 169 -8.99 11.90 -8.85
CA GLN A 169 -8.57 13.20 -8.34
C GLN A 169 -7.72 13.05 -7.08
N ILE A 170 -6.57 13.72 -7.04
CA ILE A 170 -5.82 13.95 -5.80
C ILE A 170 -6.18 15.36 -5.32
N VAL A 171 -6.81 15.46 -4.16
CA VAL A 171 -7.14 16.74 -3.53
C VAL A 171 -6.25 16.93 -2.30
N CYS A 172 -5.50 18.01 -2.27
CA CYS A 172 -4.62 18.39 -1.17
C CYS A 172 -5.21 19.57 -0.41
N SER A 173 -5.36 19.44 0.90
CA SER A 173 -5.85 20.51 1.79
C SER A 173 -5.23 20.39 3.18
N THR A 174 -5.46 21.37 4.02
CA THR A 174 -5.14 21.30 5.46
C THR A 174 -6.43 21.16 6.27
N GLU A 175 -6.42 20.26 7.26
CA GLU A 175 -7.55 20.03 8.18
C GLU A 175 -7.20 20.64 9.56
N ASP A 176 -8.02 21.59 10.03
CA ASP A 176 -7.90 22.27 11.34
C ASP A 176 -6.51 22.86 11.65
N SER A 177 -5.74 23.23 10.63
CA SER A 177 -4.35 23.74 10.73
C SER A 177 -3.39 22.77 11.47
N SER A 178 -3.77 21.53 11.67
CA SER A 178 -3.00 20.54 12.42
C SER A 178 -2.61 19.31 11.59
N ASN A 179 -3.26 19.10 10.43
CA ASN A 179 -3.00 17.95 9.59
C ASN A 179 -2.95 18.36 8.11
N LEU A 180 -2.01 17.75 7.36
CA LEU A 180 -2.13 17.65 5.92
C LEU A 180 -3.18 16.57 5.59
N LEU A 181 -4.11 16.89 4.72
CA LEU A 181 -5.10 15.95 4.20
C LEU A 181 -4.89 15.76 2.70
N ILE A 182 -4.48 14.55 2.30
CA ILE A 182 -4.41 14.12 0.90
C ILE A 182 -5.57 13.18 0.66
N THR A 183 -6.52 13.59 -0.16
CA THR A 183 -7.66 12.76 -0.56
C THR A 183 -7.43 12.26 -1.96
N ILE A 184 -7.49 10.95 -2.16
CA ILE A 184 -7.46 10.32 -3.50
C ILE A 184 -8.84 9.74 -3.72
N LYS A 185 -9.53 10.23 -4.74
CA LYS A 185 -10.91 9.86 -5.03
C LYS A 185 -11.11 9.46 -6.48
N ASN A 186 -12.02 8.55 -6.70
CA ASN A 186 -12.45 8.11 -8.02
C ASN A 186 -13.96 7.85 -8.05
N ASP A 187 -14.57 8.04 -9.22
CA ASP A 187 -15.99 7.81 -9.51
C ASP A 187 -16.27 6.47 -10.20
N GLY A 188 -15.28 5.54 -10.15
CA GLY A 188 -15.45 4.18 -10.66
C GLY A 188 -16.26 3.26 -9.75
N SER A 189 -16.15 1.94 -9.97
CA SER A 189 -16.89 0.94 -9.22
C SER A 189 -16.73 1.08 -7.71
N PRO A 190 -17.83 1.09 -6.92
CA PRO A 190 -17.77 1.26 -5.47
C PRO A 190 -17.19 0.03 -4.76
N ILE A 191 -16.65 0.26 -3.57
CA ILE A 191 -16.27 -0.83 -2.65
C ILE A 191 -17.54 -1.29 -1.93
N PRO A 192 -17.91 -2.57 -1.99
CA PRO A 192 -19.09 -3.07 -1.29
C PRO A 192 -19.05 -2.75 0.22
N GLY A 193 -20.22 -2.38 0.77
CA GLY A 193 -20.30 -1.88 2.16
C GLY A 193 -19.90 -2.89 3.24
N ASP A 194 -20.07 -4.19 2.98
CA ASP A 194 -19.65 -5.28 3.85
C ASP A 194 -18.13 -5.49 3.85
N ILE A 195 -17.46 -5.05 2.78
CA ILE A 195 -16.02 -5.16 2.56
C ILE A 195 -15.27 -3.96 3.13
N LEU A 196 -15.83 -2.77 2.97
CA LEU A 196 -15.20 -1.50 3.33
C LEU A 196 -14.56 -1.48 4.74
N PRO A 197 -15.16 -2.05 5.80
CA PRO A 197 -14.54 -2.10 7.13
C PRO A 197 -13.25 -2.94 7.19
N THR A 198 -13.03 -3.84 6.23
CA THR A 198 -11.95 -4.84 6.25
C THR A 198 -10.84 -4.58 5.24
N ILE A 199 -10.95 -3.57 4.38
CA ILE A 199 -9.98 -3.32 3.27
C ILE A 199 -8.55 -3.04 3.73
N PHE A 200 -8.34 -2.63 4.97
CA PHE A 200 -7.01 -2.40 5.56
C PHE A 200 -6.49 -3.63 6.34
N THR A 201 -7.26 -4.72 6.39
CA THR A 201 -6.85 -5.97 7.04
C THR A 201 -5.91 -6.74 6.12
N PRO A 202 -4.72 -7.18 6.60
CA PRO A 202 -3.79 -7.95 5.77
C PRO A 202 -4.42 -9.22 5.20
N PHE A 203 -4.05 -9.57 3.98
CA PHE A 203 -4.52 -10.75 3.24
C PHE A 203 -6.02 -10.77 2.92
N VAL A 204 -6.74 -9.68 3.16
CA VAL A 204 -8.13 -9.53 2.72
C VAL A 204 -8.13 -8.89 1.34
N THR A 205 -8.63 -9.62 0.35
CA THR A 205 -8.77 -9.16 -1.03
C THR A 205 -10.03 -9.72 -1.68
N TYR A 206 -10.62 -8.95 -2.57
CA TYR A 206 -11.76 -9.34 -3.40
C TYR A 206 -11.38 -9.35 -4.89
N LYS A 207 -10.10 -9.10 -5.18
CA LYS A 207 -9.53 -9.18 -6.52
C LYS A 207 -8.96 -10.58 -6.73
N ALA A 208 -9.19 -11.17 -7.90
CA ALA A 208 -8.72 -12.53 -8.24
C ALA A 208 -7.19 -12.67 -8.08
N ASN A 209 -6.43 -11.62 -8.42
CA ASN A 209 -4.96 -11.62 -8.38
C ASN A 209 -4.40 -10.61 -7.37
N GLY A 210 -5.14 -10.31 -6.31
CA GLY A 210 -4.70 -9.37 -5.27
C GLY A 210 -4.15 -10.10 -4.04
N SER A 211 -2.99 -9.69 -3.53
CA SER A 211 -2.40 -10.21 -2.30
C SER A 211 -3.17 -9.82 -1.02
N GLY A 212 -3.95 -8.73 -1.07
CA GLY A 212 -4.59 -8.13 0.10
C GLY A 212 -3.60 -7.43 1.05
N LEU A 213 -2.35 -7.20 0.63
CA LEU A 213 -1.33 -6.54 1.46
C LEU A 213 -1.19 -5.04 1.18
N GLY A 214 -1.50 -4.58 -0.02
CA GLY A 214 -1.21 -3.20 -0.44
C GLY A 214 -1.82 -2.14 0.48
N LEU A 215 -3.12 -2.20 0.79
CA LEU A 215 -3.78 -1.24 1.68
C LEU A 215 -3.35 -1.40 3.14
N ALA A 216 -3.06 -2.61 3.59
CA ALA A 216 -2.52 -2.87 4.93
C ALA A 216 -1.11 -2.25 5.09
N ILE A 217 -0.23 -2.41 4.08
CA ILE A 217 1.08 -1.73 4.02
C ILE A 217 0.90 -0.22 4.04
N SER A 218 -0.03 0.31 3.25
CA SER A 218 -0.32 1.75 3.20
C SER A 218 -0.75 2.29 4.56
N SER A 219 -1.64 1.58 5.25
CA SER A 219 -2.10 1.92 6.60
C SER A 219 -0.94 1.94 7.61
N ASN A 220 -0.08 0.92 7.61
CA ASN A 220 1.07 0.84 8.50
C ASN A 220 2.06 1.98 8.25
N ILE A 221 2.35 2.30 6.98
CA ILE A 221 3.24 3.42 6.62
C ILE A 221 2.68 4.75 7.14
N ILE A 222 1.39 5.00 6.96
CA ILE A 222 0.75 6.25 7.43
C ILE A 222 0.74 6.31 8.97
N MET A 223 0.43 5.21 9.65
CA MET A 223 0.53 5.13 11.11
C MET A 223 1.96 5.37 11.60
N ALA A 224 2.98 4.85 10.92
CA ALA A 224 4.38 5.09 11.23
C ALA A 224 4.79 6.57 11.03
N HIS A 225 4.08 7.32 10.19
CA HIS A 225 4.21 8.77 10.07
C HIS A 225 3.39 9.55 11.13
N GLY A 226 2.71 8.86 12.05
CA GLY A 226 1.85 9.48 13.07
C GLY A 226 0.47 9.88 12.53
N GLY A 227 0.16 9.48 11.31
CA GLY A 227 -1.07 9.81 10.60
C GLY A 227 -2.15 8.73 10.68
N THR A 228 -3.22 8.93 9.91
CA THR A 228 -4.32 7.95 9.74
C THR A 228 -4.68 7.79 8.27
N LEU A 229 -5.03 6.58 7.89
CA LEU A 229 -5.58 6.23 6.57
C LEU A 229 -7.00 5.70 6.76
N SER A 230 -7.95 6.29 6.05
CA SER A 230 -9.35 5.85 6.06
C SER A 230 -9.95 5.92 4.67
N ALA A 231 -11.12 5.31 4.48
CA ALA A 231 -11.81 5.33 3.19
C ALA A 231 -13.33 5.44 3.40
N THR A 232 -13.99 6.04 2.44
CA THR A 232 -15.44 6.01 2.24
C THR A 232 -15.72 5.58 0.80
N SER A 233 -16.83 4.88 0.59
CA SER A 233 -17.28 4.49 -0.74
C SER A 233 -18.80 4.55 -0.81
N THR A 234 -19.31 5.16 -1.86
CA THR A 234 -20.71 5.27 -2.23
C THR A 234 -20.89 4.85 -3.68
N GLU A 235 -22.10 4.80 -4.19
CA GLU A 235 -22.36 4.55 -5.62
C GLU A 235 -21.79 5.67 -6.54
N GLU A 236 -21.50 6.86 -5.99
CA GLU A 236 -21.01 8.00 -6.76
C GLU A 236 -19.49 8.13 -6.72
N GLU A 237 -18.87 7.83 -5.57
CA GLU A 237 -17.45 8.09 -5.36
C GLU A 237 -16.84 7.17 -4.29
N THR A 238 -15.62 6.70 -4.54
CA THR A 238 -14.74 6.11 -3.53
C THR A 238 -13.63 7.10 -3.20
N SER A 239 -13.44 7.40 -1.91
CA SER A 239 -12.45 8.34 -1.42
C SER A 239 -11.56 7.72 -0.36
N PHE A 240 -10.23 7.82 -0.53
CA PHE A 240 -9.22 7.49 0.46
C PHE A 240 -8.64 8.75 1.07
N TYR A 241 -8.61 8.83 2.40
CA TYR A 241 -8.14 9.98 3.16
C TYR A 241 -6.83 9.65 3.88
N ILE A 242 -5.75 10.31 3.48
CA ILE A 242 -4.43 10.25 4.12
C ILE A 242 -4.30 11.51 4.97
N ARG A 243 -4.30 11.36 6.31
CA ARG A 243 -4.06 12.45 7.25
C ARG A 243 -2.67 12.32 7.82
N LEU A 244 -1.89 13.38 7.75
CA LEU A 244 -0.52 13.44 8.26
C LEU A 244 -0.40 14.65 9.20
N PRO A 245 0.09 14.49 10.46
CA PRO A 245 0.22 15.61 11.41
C PRO A 245 1.26 16.63 10.92
N LEU A 246 0.95 17.92 11.05
CA LEU A 246 1.83 19.06 10.72
C LEU A 246 2.91 19.29 11.78
#